data_9ceb31e7466ebab4c7bce493b7435d98
#
_entry.id   9ceb31e7466ebab4c7bce493b7435d98
#
_cell.length_a   1.000
_cell.length_b   1.000
_cell.length_c   1.000
_cell.angle_alpha   90.00
_cell.angle_beta   90.00
_cell.angle_gamma   90.00
#
_symmetry.space_group_name_H-M   'P 1'
#
loop_
_entity.id
_entity.type
_entity.pdbx_description
1 polymer ?
#
loop_
_entity_poly.entity_id
_entity_poly.type
_entity_poly.pdbx_seq_one_letter_code
_entity_poly.pdbx_strand_id
1 'polypeptide(L)'
;MLRHLRWALLWAGVILWLCLIPGKSLPEWHWFALLDLDKLVHAGMFFVLAVLLAQAFRNGGAPARYVLWAILISAAYGIGTEFMQGLEALGRRSDINDMIANSLGALAAGVFANWRERKGREIVPFGFLR
;
A
#
# COMPACT_ATOMS: atom_id res chain seq x y z
N MET A 1 -10.64 -8.78 -15.38
CA MET A 1 -9.56 -8.42 -14.44
C MET A 1 -9.46 -6.91 -14.21
N LEU A 2 -9.28 -6.08 -15.23
CA LEU A 2 -9.14 -4.61 -15.07
C LEU A 2 -10.28 -3.97 -14.28
N ARG A 3 -11.51 -4.42 -14.51
CA ARG A 3 -12.68 -3.92 -13.78
C ARG A 3 -12.52 -4.10 -12.26
N HIS A 4 -11.93 -5.21 -11.85
CA HIS A 4 -11.73 -5.52 -10.43
C HIS A 4 -10.53 -4.77 -9.84
N LEU A 5 -9.56 -4.40 -10.67
CA LEU A 5 -8.36 -3.67 -10.25
C LEU A 5 -8.57 -2.16 -10.11
N ARG A 6 -9.70 -1.63 -10.54
CA ARG A 6 -9.94 -0.17 -10.61
C ARG A 6 -9.60 0.57 -9.32
N TRP A 7 -10.02 0.03 -8.19
CA TRP A 7 -9.78 0.67 -6.89
C TRP A 7 -8.33 0.55 -6.44
N ALA A 8 -7.71 -0.60 -6.69
CA ALA A 8 -6.29 -0.77 -6.41
C ALA A 8 -5.43 0.17 -7.26
N LEU A 9 -5.76 0.30 -8.55
CA LEU A 9 -5.05 1.21 -9.46
C LEU A 9 -5.25 2.68 -9.06
N LEU A 10 -6.47 3.05 -8.69
CA LEU A 10 -6.76 4.40 -8.20
C LEU A 10 -5.95 4.71 -6.95
N TRP A 11 -5.93 3.79 -5.99
CA TRP A 11 -5.17 3.95 -4.75
C TRP A 11 -3.67 3.98 -5.00
N ALA A 12 -3.16 3.13 -5.90
CA ALA A 12 -1.75 3.17 -6.31
C ALA A 12 -1.39 4.54 -6.92
N GLY A 13 -2.27 5.13 -7.70
CA GLY A 13 -2.10 6.47 -8.24
C GLY A 13 -2.06 7.53 -7.15
N VAL A 14 -2.91 7.41 -6.13
CA VAL A 14 -2.91 8.33 -4.97
C VAL A 14 -1.59 8.21 -4.20
N ILE A 15 -1.11 6.99 -3.96
CA ILE A 15 0.18 6.75 -3.30
C ILE A 15 1.30 7.41 -4.10
N LEU A 16 1.33 7.18 -5.40
CA LEU A 16 2.36 7.75 -6.28
C LEU A 16 2.35 9.27 -6.23
N TRP A 17 1.16 9.88 -6.30
CA TRP A 17 1.01 11.33 -6.20
C TRP A 17 1.54 11.86 -4.88
N LEU A 18 1.18 11.24 -3.75
CA LEU A 18 1.67 11.64 -2.43
C LEU A 18 3.19 11.47 -2.31
N CYS A 19 3.73 10.40 -2.89
CA CYS A 19 5.16 10.13 -2.86
C CYS A 19 5.97 11.11 -3.73
N LEU A 20 5.38 11.68 -4.78
CA LEU A 20 6.04 12.58 -5.70
C LEU A 20 5.89 14.06 -5.33
N ILE A 21 5.15 14.40 -4.27
CA ILE A 21 5.08 15.77 -3.78
C ILE A 21 6.48 16.19 -3.32
N PRO A 22 7.02 17.33 -3.83
CA PRO A 22 8.33 17.84 -3.39
C PRO A 22 8.36 18.08 -1.88
N GLY A 23 9.47 17.72 -1.23
CA GLY A 23 9.63 17.88 0.21
C GLY A 23 9.38 19.29 0.71
N LYS A 24 9.77 20.31 -0.06
CA LYS A 24 9.56 21.73 0.26
C LYS A 24 8.08 22.14 0.30
N SER A 25 7.18 21.37 -0.32
CA SER A 25 5.75 21.61 -0.35
C SER A 25 5.00 20.94 0.81
N LEU A 26 5.71 20.12 1.62
CA LEU A 26 5.13 19.40 2.74
C LEU A 26 5.20 20.27 4.01
N PRO A 27 4.15 20.22 4.88
CA PRO A 27 4.19 20.89 6.16
C PRO A 27 5.23 20.26 7.08
N GLU A 28 5.89 21.09 7.88
CA GLU A 28 6.84 20.64 8.89
C GLU A 28 6.10 20.35 10.20
N TRP A 29 5.69 19.10 10.38
CA TRP A 29 5.04 18.67 11.62
C TRP A 29 6.02 17.88 12.46
N HIS A 30 6.71 18.56 13.37
CA HIS A 30 7.71 17.94 14.26
C HIS A 30 7.15 16.79 15.09
N TRP A 31 5.93 16.95 15.62
CA TRP A 31 5.29 15.89 16.42
C TRP A 31 5.00 14.63 15.59
N PHE A 32 4.74 14.77 14.30
CA PHE A 32 4.50 13.67 13.37
C PHE A 32 5.75 12.79 13.25
N ALA A 33 6.93 13.42 13.11
CA ALA A 33 8.20 12.72 13.05
C ALA A 33 8.60 12.11 14.41
N LEU A 34 8.36 12.83 15.50
CA LEU A 34 8.69 12.36 16.85
C LEU A 34 7.93 11.10 17.27
N LEU A 35 6.70 10.93 16.78
CA LEU A 35 5.85 9.78 17.09
C LEU A 35 5.94 8.69 16.03
N ASP A 36 6.83 8.81 15.03
CA ASP A 36 6.96 7.90 13.88
C ASP A 36 5.62 7.65 13.16
N LEU A 37 4.72 8.65 13.17
CA LEU A 37 3.43 8.56 12.49
C LEU A 37 3.58 8.46 10.98
N ASP A 38 4.68 8.98 10.42
CA ASP A 38 5.03 8.83 9.02
C ASP A 38 5.17 7.34 8.65
N LYS A 39 5.80 6.53 9.48
CA LYS A 39 5.92 5.08 9.28
C LYS A 39 4.56 4.40 9.33
N LEU A 40 3.70 4.79 10.25
CA LEU A 40 2.35 4.26 10.37
C LEU A 40 1.51 4.61 9.14
N VAL A 41 1.64 5.83 8.61
CA VAL A 41 0.97 6.25 7.38
C VAL A 41 1.45 5.42 6.19
N HIS A 42 2.77 5.22 6.05
CA HIS A 42 3.33 4.36 5.00
C HIS A 42 2.78 2.93 5.10
N ALA A 43 2.84 2.33 6.29
CA ALA A 43 2.30 0.99 6.50
C ALA A 43 0.80 0.92 6.17
N GLY A 44 0.02 1.92 6.57
CA GLY A 44 -1.41 2.00 6.28
C GLY A 44 -1.73 2.11 4.79
N MET A 45 -0.97 2.92 4.05
CA MET A 45 -1.15 3.07 2.60
C MET A 45 -0.95 1.73 1.88
N PHE A 46 0.10 1.00 2.22
CA PHE A 46 0.41 -0.27 1.56
C PHE A 46 -0.42 -1.43 2.09
N PHE A 47 -0.91 -1.34 3.32
CA PHE A 47 -1.95 -2.24 3.82
C PHE A 47 -3.20 -2.14 2.94
N VAL A 48 -3.71 -0.94 2.73
CA VAL A 48 -4.90 -0.70 1.90
C VAL A 48 -4.67 -1.19 0.47
N LEU A 49 -3.50 -0.89 -0.12
CA LEU A 49 -3.16 -1.34 -1.46
C LEU A 49 -3.20 -2.87 -1.57
N ALA A 50 -2.57 -3.57 -0.64
CA ALA A 50 -2.52 -5.03 -0.65
C ALA A 50 -3.92 -5.65 -0.45
N VAL A 51 -4.74 -5.06 0.42
CA VAL A 51 -6.12 -5.52 0.63
C VAL A 51 -6.95 -5.35 -0.64
N LEU A 52 -6.85 -4.20 -1.30
CA LEU A 52 -7.57 -3.95 -2.56
C LEU A 52 -7.10 -4.88 -3.68
N LEU A 53 -5.79 -5.15 -3.76
CA LEU A 53 -5.24 -6.10 -4.74
C LEU A 53 -5.75 -7.52 -4.47
N ALA A 54 -5.72 -7.96 -3.22
CA ALA A 54 -6.20 -9.29 -2.85
C ALA A 54 -7.68 -9.47 -3.22
N GLN A 55 -8.51 -8.48 -2.89
CA GLN A 55 -9.93 -8.53 -3.25
C GLN A 55 -10.13 -8.55 -4.78
N ALA A 56 -9.36 -7.73 -5.50
CA ALA A 56 -9.44 -7.68 -6.96
C ALA A 56 -9.05 -9.02 -7.60
N PHE A 57 -7.98 -9.64 -7.12
CA PHE A 57 -7.53 -10.94 -7.61
C PHE A 57 -8.55 -12.03 -7.31
N ARG A 58 -9.10 -12.03 -6.11
CA ARG A 58 -10.18 -12.97 -5.73
C ARG A 58 -11.36 -12.85 -6.69
N ASN A 59 -11.84 -11.63 -6.93
CA ASN A 59 -12.99 -11.37 -7.80
C ASN A 59 -12.70 -11.67 -9.27
N GLY A 60 -11.45 -11.49 -9.69
CA GLY A 60 -11.02 -11.72 -11.07
C GLY A 60 -10.66 -13.16 -11.39
N GLY A 61 -10.85 -14.09 -10.45
CA GLY A 61 -10.50 -15.50 -10.67
C GLY A 61 -9.00 -15.76 -10.71
N ALA A 62 -8.22 -15.00 -9.97
CA ALA A 62 -6.77 -15.14 -9.93
C ALA A 62 -6.34 -16.51 -9.39
N PRO A 63 -5.09 -16.96 -9.72
CA PRO A 63 -4.60 -18.26 -9.30
C PRO A 63 -4.51 -18.42 -7.79
N ALA A 64 -4.32 -19.66 -7.35
CA ALA A 64 -3.99 -19.95 -5.96
C ALA A 64 -2.82 -19.06 -5.49
N ARG A 65 -2.80 -18.69 -4.22
CA ARG A 65 -1.81 -17.78 -3.64
C ARG A 65 -1.96 -16.31 -4.08
N TYR A 66 -3.15 -15.90 -4.50
CA TYR A 66 -3.38 -14.51 -4.90
C TYR A 66 -3.09 -13.52 -3.76
N VAL A 67 -3.26 -13.92 -2.51
CA VAL A 67 -2.90 -13.10 -1.35
C VAL A 67 -1.38 -12.85 -1.32
N LEU A 68 -0.58 -13.88 -1.57
CA LEU A 68 0.87 -13.74 -1.67
C LEU A 68 1.26 -12.78 -2.79
N TRP A 69 0.64 -12.90 -3.95
CA TRP A 69 0.89 -11.97 -5.06
C TRP A 69 0.52 -10.53 -4.70
N ALA A 70 -0.60 -10.33 -3.99
CA ALA A 70 -0.99 -9.00 -3.52
C ALA A 70 0.06 -8.40 -2.58
N ILE A 71 0.60 -9.20 -1.65
CA ILE A 71 1.68 -8.78 -0.75
C ILE A 71 2.93 -8.41 -1.54
N LEU A 72 3.37 -9.28 -2.44
CA LEU A 72 4.61 -9.08 -3.20
C LEU A 72 4.54 -7.85 -4.12
N ILE A 73 3.42 -7.66 -4.81
CA ILE A 73 3.20 -6.51 -5.69
C ILE A 73 3.17 -5.23 -4.87
N SER A 74 2.46 -5.22 -3.76
CA SER A 74 2.37 -4.07 -2.87
C SER A 74 3.74 -3.70 -2.28
N ALA A 75 4.49 -4.68 -1.78
CA ALA A 75 5.83 -4.46 -1.24
C ALA A 75 6.80 -3.96 -2.31
N ALA A 76 6.78 -4.55 -3.50
CA ALA A 76 7.63 -4.12 -4.63
C ALA A 76 7.30 -2.68 -5.05
N TYR A 77 6.02 -2.35 -5.09
CA TYR A 77 5.57 -0.97 -5.37
C TYR A 77 6.08 0.00 -4.29
N GLY A 78 6.02 -0.41 -3.02
CA GLY A 78 6.54 0.39 -1.90
C GLY A 78 8.04 0.64 -2.01
N ILE A 79 8.81 -0.35 -2.40
CA ILE A 79 10.25 -0.19 -2.63
C ILE A 79 10.48 0.77 -3.80
N GLY A 80 9.75 0.60 -4.90
CA GLY A 80 9.85 1.47 -6.07
C GLY A 80 9.52 2.92 -5.77
N THR A 81 8.45 3.19 -5.02
CA THR A 81 8.08 4.55 -4.64
C THR A 81 9.14 5.19 -3.73
N GLU A 82 9.78 4.41 -2.88
CA GLU A 82 10.84 4.91 -2.02
C GLU A 82 12.08 5.32 -2.82
N PHE A 83 12.48 4.53 -3.83
CA PHE A 83 13.52 4.93 -4.75
C PHE A 83 13.19 6.23 -5.49
N MET A 84 11.93 6.37 -5.93
CA MET A 84 11.48 7.59 -6.60
C MET A 84 11.53 8.80 -5.65
N GLN A 85 11.17 8.63 -4.39
CA GLN A 85 11.27 9.69 -3.38
C GLN A 85 12.72 10.15 -3.16
N GLY A 86 13.69 9.25 -3.33
CA GLY A 86 15.10 9.55 -3.21
C GLY A 86 15.68 10.35 -4.37
N LEU A 87 14.91 10.66 -5.41
CA LEU A 87 15.38 11.49 -6.51
C LEU A 87 15.65 12.91 -6.01
N GLU A 88 16.84 13.42 -6.36
CA GLU A 88 17.33 14.73 -5.92
C GLU A 88 16.36 15.87 -6.28
N ALA A 89 15.70 15.78 -7.44
CA ALA A 89 14.74 16.78 -7.91
C ALA A 89 13.52 16.96 -6.97
N LEU A 90 13.18 15.93 -6.17
CA LEU A 90 12.08 16.00 -5.21
C LEU A 90 12.47 16.57 -3.85
N GLY A 91 13.77 16.75 -3.57
CA GLY A 91 14.25 17.24 -2.28
C GLY A 91 13.94 16.31 -1.11
N ARG A 92 13.77 15.02 -1.38
CA ARG A 92 13.45 13.98 -0.39
C ARG A 92 14.54 12.92 -0.38
N ARG A 93 14.53 12.07 0.62
CA ARG A 93 15.51 10.98 0.76
C ARG A 93 14.81 9.63 0.76
N SER A 94 15.46 8.64 0.14
CA SER A 94 15.10 7.24 0.34
C SER A 94 15.35 6.84 1.79
N ASP A 95 14.41 6.11 2.37
CA ASP A 95 14.51 5.63 3.74
C ASP A 95 14.18 4.13 3.78
N ILE A 96 15.17 3.33 4.17
CA ILE A 96 15.01 1.89 4.31
C ILE A 96 13.92 1.56 5.35
N ASN A 97 13.80 2.38 6.40
CA ASN A 97 12.75 2.18 7.40
C ASN A 97 11.36 2.36 6.81
N ASP A 98 11.19 3.27 5.85
CA ASP A 98 9.93 3.43 5.13
C ASP A 98 9.64 2.23 4.23
N MET A 99 10.65 1.65 3.58
CA MET A 99 10.51 0.41 2.82
C MET A 99 10.06 -0.74 3.72
N ILE A 100 10.63 -0.86 4.91
CA ILE A 100 10.25 -1.86 5.91
C ILE A 100 8.81 -1.63 6.36
N ALA A 101 8.42 -0.39 6.66
CA ALA A 101 7.06 -0.05 7.06
C ALA A 101 6.05 -0.40 5.98
N ASN A 102 6.35 -0.08 4.73
CA ASN A 102 5.52 -0.41 3.58
C ASN A 102 5.32 -1.93 3.46
N SER A 103 6.40 -2.69 3.58
CA SER A 103 6.37 -4.15 3.50
C SER A 103 5.60 -4.78 4.65
N LEU A 104 5.76 -4.26 5.87
CA LEU A 104 5.02 -4.71 7.05
C LEU A 104 3.52 -4.44 6.89
N GLY A 105 3.16 -3.30 6.31
CA GLY A 105 1.77 -3.00 5.99
C GLY A 105 1.17 -4.01 5.02
N ALA A 106 1.90 -4.36 3.96
CA ALA A 106 1.47 -5.37 3.00
C ALA A 106 1.33 -6.76 3.65
N LEU A 107 2.27 -7.15 4.52
CA LEU A 107 2.19 -8.42 5.26
C LEU A 107 0.98 -8.46 6.19
N ALA A 108 0.73 -7.38 6.92
CA ALA A 108 -0.44 -7.27 7.80
C ALA A 108 -1.74 -7.42 6.99
N ALA A 109 -1.79 -6.85 5.79
CA ALA A 109 -2.92 -7.00 4.89
C ALA A 109 -3.13 -8.46 4.47
N GLY A 110 -2.05 -9.21 4.23
CA GLY A 110 -2.12 -10.63 3.92
C GLY A 110 -2.72 -11.45 5.07
N VAL A 111 -2.30 -11.15 6.30
CA VAL A 111 -2.85 -11.78 7.50
C VAL A 111 -4.35 -11.45 7.63
N PHE A 112 -4.70 -10.19 7.45
CA PHE A 112 -6.09 -9.73 7.49
C PHE A 112 -6.94 -10.41 6.42
N ALA A 113 -6.45 -10.49 5.18
CA ALA A 113 -7.16 -11.13 4.07
C ALA A 113 -7.43 -12.61 4.36
N ASN A 114 -6.42 -13.34 4.82
CA ASN A 114 -6.56 -14.75 5.19
C ASN A 114 -7.55 -14.95 6.35
N TRP A 115 -7.51 -14.06 7.34
CA TRP A 115 -8.45 -14.12 8.45
C TRP A 115 -9.89 -13.93 7.98
N ARG A 116 -10.13 -12.95 7.11
CA ARG A 116 -11.46 -12.69 6.54
C ARG A 116 -11.96 -13.90 5.76
N GLU A 117 -11.11 -14.47 4.92
CA GLU A 117 -11.46 -15.66 4.14
C GLU A 117 -11.81 -16.87 4.99
N ARG A 118 -11.05 -17.12 6.05
CA ARG A 118 -11.33 -18.23 6.98
C ARG A 118 -12.68 -18.04 7.68
N LYS A 119 -13.15 -16.82 7.80
CA LYS A 119 -14.47 -16.51 8.34
C LYS A 119 -15.58 -16.51 7.29
N GLY A 120 -15.26 -16.89 6.04
CA GLY A 120 -16.22 -16.87 4.93
C GLY A 120 -16.68 -15.47 4.54
N ARG A 121 -15.86 -14.45 4.82
CA ARG A 121 -16.21 -13.05 4.57
C ARG A 121 -15.41 -12.50 3.39
N GLU A 122 -15.97 -11.48 2.75
CA GLU A 122 -15.22 -10.72 1.75
C GLU A 122 -14.02 -10.02 2.41
N ILE A 123 -12.91 -9.90 1.68
CA ILE A 123 -11.69 -9.27 2.20
C ILE A 123 -11.98 -7.79 2.47
N VAL A 124 -12.55 -7.09 1.48
CA VAL A 124 -12.97 -5.69 1.64
C VAL A 124 -14.41 -5.67 2.15
N PRO A 125 -14.65 -5.12 3.36
CA PRO A 125 -15.99 -5.12 3.94
C PRO A 125 -16.96 -4.15 3.25
N PHE A 126 -16.44 -3.17 2.52
CA PHE A 126 -17.27 -2.14 1.87
C PHE A 126 -17.66 -2.58 0.46
N GLY A 127 -18.94 -2.82 0.23
CA GLY A 127 -19.46 -3.34 -1.04
C GLY A 127 -19.08 -2.49 -2.26
N PHE A 128 -18.99 -1.16 -2.10
CA PHE A 128 -18.67 -0.26 -3.20
C PHE A 128 -17.19 -0.32 -3.66
N LEU A 129 -16.32 -0.88 -2.84
CA LEU A 129 -14.90 -1.07 -3.16
C LEU A 129 -14.57 -2.46 -3.73
N ARG A 130 -15.56 -3.31 -3.89
CA ARG A 130 -15.35 -4.68 -4.39
C ARG A 130 -15.43 -4.81 -5.89
#